data_a74e34e892ad74a76cd480f740b96492
#
_entry.id   a74e34e892ad74a76cd480f740b96492
#
_cell.length_a   1.000
_cell.length_b   1.000
_cell.length_c   1.000
_cell.angle_alpha   90.00
_cell.angle_beta   90.00
_cell.angle_gamma   90.00
#
_symmetry.space_group_name_H-M   'P 1'
#
loop_
_entity.id
_entity.type
_entity.pdbx_description
1 polymer ?
#
loop_
_entity_poly.entity_id
_entity_poly.type
_entity_poly.pdbx_seq_one_letter_code
_entity_poly.pdbx_strand_id
1 'polypeptide(L)'
;GLAGSTQTLQLQRLLLSRQSGDALALLDQLYRGGKDVSALLGELSDLCRDMTVMKAAPEGGAALLSGVYDRETLADMTAETPMRRLLFMTDTIQRTAAGLPDSIRQRTDAELCLLRLCDESLSGDTAALDGRVSALEEKLEKGVIPAGKALVSSIDRPGPAAQPAREW
;
A
#
# COMPACT_ATOMS: atom_id res chain seq x y z
N GLY A 1 -2.40 -21.99 15.24
CA GLY A 1 -1.42 -22.20 16.31
C GLY A 1 -0.35 -21.12 16.33
N LEU A 2 0.45 -21.04 17.40
CA LEU A 2 1.47 -20.00 17.63
C LEU A 2 2.47 -19.82 16.48
N ALA A 3 2.82 -20.90 15.78
CA ALA A 3 3.74 -20.83 14.64
C ALA A 3 3.13 -20.07 13.43
N GLY A 4 1.83 -20.20 13.19
CA GLY A 4 1.15 -19.50 12.10
C GLY A 4 1.06 -18.01 12.36
N SER A 5 0.72 -17.60 13.58
CA SER A 5 0.63 -16.18 13.95
C SER A 5 1.97 -15.46 13.87
N THR A 6 3.08 -16.13 14.19
CA THR A 6 4.43 -15.56 14.07
C THR A 6 4.80 -15.28 12.59
N GLN A 7 4.47 -16.21 11.70
CA GLN A 7 4.73 -16.06 10.26
C GLN A 7 3.88 -14.93 9.65
N THR A 8 2.62 -14.82 10.06
CA THR A 8 1.73 -13.75 9.64
C THR A 8 2.22 -12.38 10.13
N LEU A 9 2.70 -12.29 11.39
CA LEU A 9 3.33 -11.08 11.91
C LEU A 9 4.59 -10.70 11.13
N GLN A 10 5.43 -11.66 10.81
CA GLN A 10 6.64 -11.42 10.01
C GLN A 10 6.27 -10.88 8.62
N LEU A 11 5.30 -11.51 7.95
CA LEU A 11 4.82 -11.05 6.65
C LEU A 11 4.26 -9.64 6.73
N GLN A 12 3.42 -9.34 7.74
CA GLN A 12 2.87 -8.00 7.94
C GLN A 12 3.95 -6.93 8.13
N ARG A 13 5.01 -7.23 8.89
CA ARG A 13 6.14 -6.30 9.06
C ARG A 13 6.85 -6.01 7.74
N LEU A 14 7.07 -7.02 6.90
CA LEU A 14 7.66 -6.85 5.58
C LEU A 14 6.78 -5.98 4.67
N LEU A 15 5.45 -6.16 4.73
CA LEU A 15 4.49 -5.35 3.98
C LEU A 15 4.47 -3.89 4.45
N LEU A 16 4.50 -3.65 5.76
CA LEU A 16 4.57 -2.31 6.33
C LEU A 16 5.88 -1.60 5.93
N SER A 17 6.99 -2.32 5.93
CA SER A 17 8.31 -1.83 5.52
C SER A 17 8.50 -1.77 3.99
N ARG A 18 7.47 -2.12 3.21
CA ARG A 18 7.50 -2.12 1.73
C ARG A 18 8.58 -3.02 1.12
N GLN A 19 8.96 -4.08 1.82
CA GLN A 19 9.97 -5.05 1.38
C GLN A 19 9.34 -6.13 0.50
N SER A 20 9.00 -5.78 -0.74
CA SER A 20 8.26 -6.65 -1.66
C SER A 20 8.99 -7.96 -1.98
N GLY A 21 10.31 -7.91 -2.19
CA GLY A 21 11.11 -9.10 -2.48
C GLY A 21 11.08 -10.12 -1.33
N ASP A 22 11.28 -9.65 -0.10
CA ASP A 22 11.27 -10.50 1.09
C ASP A 22 9.86 -11.02 1.41
N ALA A 23 8.83 -10.21 1.18
CA ALA A 23 7.43 -10.62 1.33
C ALA A 23 7.07 -11.75 0.36
N LEU A 24 7.47 -11.66 -0.92
CA LEU A 24 7.26 -12.72 -1.92
C LEU A 24 8.06 -13.98 -1.57
N ALA A 25 9.31 -13.83 -1.11
CA ALA A 25 10.13 -14.98 -0.69
C ALA A 25 9.51 -15.71 0.51
N LEU A 26 8.98 -14.97 1.48
CA LEU A 26 8.28 -15.56 2.62
C LEU A 26 6.98 -16.25 2.19
N LEU A 27 6.20 -15.65 1.28
CA LEU A 27 5.01 -16.29 0.73
C LEU A 27 5.36 -17.62 0.03
N ASP A 28 6.42 -17.65 -0.79
CA ASP A 28 6.89 -18.87 -1.46
C ASP A 28 7.27 -19.95 -0.44
N GLN A 29 8.01 -19.58 0.60
CA GLN A 29 8.39 -20.49 1.68
C GLN A 29 7.16 -21.07 2.39
N LEU A 30 6.17 -20.25 2.74
CA LEU A 30 4.94 -20.67 3.38
C LEU A 30 4.12 -21.59 2.48
N TYR A 31 3.98 -21.24 1.21
CA TYR A 31 3.26 -22.03 0.23
C TYR A 31 3.89 -23.42 0.02
N ARG A 32 5.22 -23.49 -0.12
CA ARG A 32 5.95 -24.78 -0.22
C ARG A 32 5.87 -25.59 1.07
N GLY A 33 5.73 -24.92 2.22
CA GLY A 33 5.49 -25.54 3.51
C GLY A 33 4.05 -26.05 3.72
N GLY A 34 3.19 -25.91 2.71
CA GLY A 34 1.80 -26.37 2.75
C GLY A 34 0.83 -25.39 3.39
N LYS A 35 1.23 -24.13 3.61
CA LYS A 35 0.31 -23.11 4.11
C LYS A 35 -0.75 -22.79 3.04
N ASP A 36 -2.00 -22.86 3.43
CA ASP A 36 -3.12 -22.43 2.58
C ASP A 36 -3.10 -20.92 2.38
N VAL A 37 -3.19 -20.50 1.11
CA VAL A 37 -3.10 -19.08 0.71
C VAL A 37 -4.31 -18.29 1.21
N SER A 38 -5.50 -18.91 1.16
CA SER A 38 -6.73 -18.28 1.62
C SER A 38 -6.70 -18.06 3.13
N ALA A 39 -6.23 -19.07 3.89
CA ALA A 39 -6.05 -18.95 5.33
C ALA A 39 -5.02 -17.86 5.68
N LEU A 40 -3.92 -17.75 4.92
CA LEU A 40 -2.90 -16.72 5.14
C LEU A 40 -3.46 -15.30 4.92
N LEU A 41 -4.22 -15.08 3.83
CA LEU A 41 -4.86 -13.79 3.60
C LEU A 41 -5.94 -13.48 4.65
N GLY A 42 -6.67 -14.49 5.13
CA GLY A 42 -7.59 -14.33 6.26
C GLY A 42 -6.87 -13.86 7.53
N GLU A 43 -5.77 -14.52 7.91
CA GLU A 43 -4.96 -14.14 9.06
C GLU A 43 -4.38 -12.71 8.92
N LEU A 44 -3.93 -12.31 7.73
CA LEU A 44 -3.48 -10.93 7.46
C LEU A 44 -4.62 -9.93 7.58
N SER A 45 -5.82 -10.27 7.10
CA SER A 45 -7.00 -9.43 7.22
C SER A 45 -7.37 -9.19 8.69
N ASP A 46 -7.38 -10.25 9.50
CA ASP A 46 -7.67 -10.17 10.93
C ASP A 46 -6.63 -9.32 11.66
N LEU A 47 -5.34 -9.47 11.31
CA LEU A 47 -4.28 -8.64 11.87
C LEU A 47 -4.43 -7.17 11.50
N CYS A 48 -4.70 -6.86 10.24
CA CYS A 48 -4.97 -5.47 9.80
C CYS A 48 -6.20 -4.88 10.51
N ARG A 49 -7.25 -5.68 10.73
CA ARG A 49 -8.43 -5.27 11.49
C ARG A 49 -8.05 -4.93 12.93
N ASP A 50 -7.30 -5.80 13.61
CA ASP A 50 -6.87 -5.56 15.00
C ASP A 50 -6.02 -4.29 15.09
N MET A 51 -5.09 -4.07 14.15
CA MET A 51 -4.32 -2.83 14.07
C MET A 51 -5.22 -1.60 13.85
N THR A 52 -6.25 -1.72 13.01
CA THR A 52 -7.22 -0.64 12.75
C THR A 52 -8.02 -0.31 14.01
N VAL A 53 -8.50 -1.33 14.73
CA VAL A 53 -9.22 -1.16 16.01
C VAL A 53 -8.32 -0.51 17.05
N MET A 54 -7.07 -0.99 17.19
CA MET A 54 -6.08 -0.41 18.10
C MET A 54 -5.84 1.08 17.81
N LYS A 55 -5.74 1.46 16.55
CA LYS A 55 -5.54 2.85 16.11
C LYS A 55 -6.76 3.73 16.35
N ALA A 56 -7.96 3.19 16.11
CA ALA A 56 -9.23 3.92 16.26
C ALA A 56 -9.64 4.09 17.73
N ALA A 57 -9.33 3.11 18.57
CA ALA A 57 -9.76 3.06 19.97
C ALA A 57 -8.63 2.58 20.92
N PRO A 58 -7.58 3.39 21.13
CA PRO A 58 -6.39 2.96 21.87
C PRO A 58 -6.68 2.52 23.31
N GLU A 59 -7.65 3.15 23.97
CA GLU A 59 -7.97 2.89 25.38
C GLU A 59 -9.15 1.92 25.57
N GLY A 60 -10.13 1.95 24.66
CA GLY A 60 -11.37 1.16 24.76
C GLY A 60 -11.46 -0.05 23.85
N GLY A 61 -10.57 -0.17 22.87
CA GLY A 61 -10.63 -1.19 21.82
C GLY A 61 -10.15 -2.57 22.25
N ALA A 62 -9.54 -2.73 23.41
CA ALA A 62 -8.94 -3.99 23.83
C ALA A 62 -9.92 -5.19 23.82
N ALA A 63 -11.17 -4.94 24.18
CA ALA A 63 -12.22 -5.97 24.17
C ALA A 63 -12.69 -6.36 22.76
N LEU A 64 -12.33 -5.57 21.74
CA LEU A 64 -12.71 -5.78 20.35
C LEU A 64 -11.62 -6.50 19.54
N LEU A 65 -10.42 -6.69 20.11
CA LEU A 65 -9.32 -7.41 19.46
C LEU A 65 -9.60 -8.91 19.40
N SER A 66 -9.05 -9.55 18.39
CA SER A 66 -9.18 -11.02 18.20
C SER A 66 -8.54 -11.83 19.34
N GLY A 67 -7.58 -11.25 20.06
CA GLY A 67 -6.80 -11.94 21.10
C GLY A 67 -5.74 -12.91 20.56
N VAL A 68 -5.52 -12.93 19.24
CA VAL A 68 -4.49 -13.77 18.60
C VAL A 68 -3.09 -13.18 18.81
N TYR A 69 -3.00 -11.86 18.82
CA TYR A 69 -1.75 -11.12 18.94
C TYR A 69 -1.72 -10.34 20.25
N ASP A 70 -0.54 -10.25 20.86
CA ASP A 70 -0.39 -9.45 22.07
C ASP A 70 -0.49 -7.93 21.77
N ARG A 71 -0.96 -7.20 22.77
CA ARG A 71 -1.26 -5.78 22.63
C ARG A 71 -0.02 -4.92 22.36
N GLU A 72 1.12 -5.30 22.93
CA GLU A 72 2.37 -4.56 22.76
C GLU A 72 2.85 -4.66 21.31
N THR A 73 2.90 -5.87 20.75
CA THR A 73 3.21 -6.11 19.33
C THR A 73 2.29 -5.36 18.40
N LEU A 74 0.96 -5.35 18.67
CA LEU A 74 0.00 -4.59 17.87
C LEU A 74 0.24 -3.09 17.97
N ALA A 75 0.52 -2.58 19.17
CA ALA A 75 0.78 -1.15 19.38
C ALA A 75 2.02 -0.70 18.61
N ASP A 76 3.12 -1.44 18.68
CA ASP A 76 4.36 -1.15 17.97
C ASP A 76 4.15 -1.09 16.45
N MET A 77 3.47 -2.09 15.88
CA MET A 77 3.21 -2.15 14.45
C MET A 77 2.25 -1.04 13.99
N THR A 78 1.35 -0.60 14.88
CA THR A 78 0.31 0.39 14.58
C THR A 78 0.83 1.82 14.71
N ALA A 79 1.81 2.08 15.59
CA ALA A 79 2.29 3.41 15.92
C ALA A 79 2.67 4.22 14.66
N GLU A 80 3.53 3.66 13.83
CA GLU A 80 4.05 4.30 12.61
C GLU A 80 3.14 4.15 11.39
N THR A 81 2.03 3.38 11.50
CA THR A 81 1.17 3.08 10.37
C THR A 81 -0.04 4.02 10.34
N PRO A 82 -0.21 4.89 9.32
CA PRO A 82 -1.37 5.75 9.20
C PRO A 82 -2.68 4.94 9.04
N MET A 83 -3.79 5.45 9.59
CA MET A 83 -5.12 4.83 9.46
C MET A 83 -5.47 4.52 7.99
N ARG A 84 -5.22 5.47 7.10
CA ARG A 84 -5.47 5.29 5.67
C ARG A 84 -4.76 4.07 5.08
N ARG A 85 -3.51 3.83 5.49
CA ARG A 85 -2.75 2.66 5.06
C ARG A 85 -3.38 1.36 5.55
N LEU A 86 -3.82 1.32 6.81
CA LEU A 86 -4.49 0.15 7.38
C LEU A 86 -5.80 -0.16 6.64
N LEU A 87 -6.59 0.86 6.34
CA LEU A 87 -7.83 0.71 5.58
C LEU A 87 -7.56 0.20 4.15
N PHE A 88 -6.57 0.78 3.47
CA PHE A 88 -6.15 0.33 2.14
C PHE A 88 -5.70 -1.13 2.16
N MET A 89 -4.86 -1.52 3.12
CA MET A 89 -4.38 -2.89 3.25
C MET A 89 -5.53 -3.86 3.50
N THR A 90 -6.43 -3.54 4.43
CA THR A 90 -7.60 -4.37 4.73
C THR A 90 -8.48 -4.56 3.50
N ASP A 91 -8.83 -3.48 2.79
CA ASP A 91 -9.65 -3.54 1.57
C ASP A 91 -9.00 -4.37 0.46
N THR A 92 -7.70 -4.16 0.22
CA THR A 92 -6.94 -4.91 -0.80
C THR A 92 -6.89 -6.41 -0.48
N ILE A 93 -6.64 -6.78 0.78
CA ILE A 93 -6.62 -8.19 1.21
C ILE A 93 -8.01 -8.80 1.05
N GLN A 94 -9.06 -8.13 1.52
CA GLN A 94 -10.43 -8.64 1.47
C GLN A 94 -10.92 -8.83 0.05
N ARG A 95 -10.66 -7.90 -0.87
CA ARG A 95 -10.99 -8.04 -2.29
C ARG A 95 -10.28 -9.25 -2.91
N THR A 96 -9.00 -9.43 -2.61
CA THR A 96 -8.25 -10.59 -3.12
C THR A 96 -8.80 -11.89 -2.54
N ALA A 97 -9.02 -11.95 -1.22
CA ALA A 97 -9.54 -13.13 -0.55
C ALA A 97 -10.93 -13.53 -1.06
N ALA A 98 -11.79 -12.56 -1.37
CA ALA A 98 -13.12 -12.82 -1.94
C ALA A 98 -13.05 -13.44 -3.34
N GLY A 99 -12.04 -13.12 -4.14
CA GLY A 99 -11.84 -13.70 -5.48
C GLY A 99 -11.11 -15.03 -5.50
N LEU A 100 -10.42 -15.42 -4.41
CA LEU A 100 -9.59 -16.64 -4.39
C LEU A 100 -10.35 -17.93 -4.66
N PRO A 101 -11.58 -18.16 -4.14
CA PRO A 101 -12.29 -19.43 -4.38
C PRO A 101 -12.54 -19.71 -5.86
N ASP A 102 -12.73 -18.67 -6.67
CA ASP A 102 -13.00 -18.78 -8.10
C ASP A 102 -11.72 -18.72 -8.95
N SER A 103 -10.55 -18.51 -8.32
CA SER A 103 -9.28 -18.36 -9.01
C SER A 103 -8.59 -19.71 -9.27
N ILE A 104 -8.15 -19.89 -10.52
CA ILE A 104 -7.30 -21.02 -10.93
C ILE A 104 -5.84 -20.82 -10.47
N ARG A 105 -5.47 -19.58 -10.11
CA ARG A 105 -4.08 -19.19 -9.79
C ARG A 105 -3.98 -18.46 -8.43
N GLN A 106 -4.53 -19.05 -7.40
CA GLN A 106 -4.60 -18.45 -6.05
C GLN A 106 -3.25 -17.91 -5.55
N ARG A 107 -2.16 -18.64 -5.84
CA ARG A 107 -0.82 -18.18 -5.48
C ARG A 107 -0.44 -16.87 -6.18
N THR A 108 -0.68 -16.79 -7.49
CA THR A 108 -0.39 -15.57 -8.27
C THR A 108 -1.22 -14.38 -7.78
N ASP A 109 -2.48 -14.61 -7.44
CA ASP A 109 -3.35 -13.55 -6.90
C ASP A 109 -2.86 -13.05 -5.54
N ALA A 110 -2.36 -13.94 -4.69
CA ALA A 110 -1.72 -13.53 -3.45
C ALA A 110 -0.41 -12.78 -3.68
N GLU A 111 0.43 -13.20 -4.60
CA GLU A 111 1.67 -12.49 -4.97
C GLU A 111 1.35 -11.06 -5.45
N LEU A 112 0.35 -10.89 -6.31
CA LEU A 112 -0.12 -9.57 -6.77
C LEU A 112 -0.70 -8.73 -5.63
N CYS A 113 -1.44 -9.37 -4.71
CA CYS A 113 -1.93 -8.71 -3.51
C CYS A 113 -0.77 -8.15 -2.68
N LEU A 114 0.25 -8.96 -2.37
CA LEU A 114 1.41 -8.52 -1.58
C LEU A 114 2.17 -7.37 -2.26
N LEU A 115 2.33 -7.41 -3.59
CA LEU A 115 2.95 -6.31 -4.34
C LEU A 115 2.17 -5.01 -4.20
N ARG A 116 0.83 -5.05 -4.33
CA ARG A 116 -0.04 -3.88 -4.13
C ARG A 116 0.02 -3.36 -2.68
N LEU A 117 0.13 -4.26 -1.71
CA LEU A 117 0.29 -3.89 -0.31
C LEU A 117 1.64 -3.21 -0.03
N CYS A 118 2.69 -3.57 -0.75
CA CYS A 118 3.98 -2.89 -0.66
C CYS A 118 4.00 -1.55 -1.40
N ASP A 119 3.30 -1.46 -2.54
CA ASP A 119 3.23 -0.26 -3.37
C ASP A 119 1.78 0.02 -3.79
N GLU A 120 1.17 1.00 -3.13
CA GLU A 120 -0.21 1.43 -3.37
C GLU A 120 -0.44 1.95 -4.80
N SER A 121 0.62 2.43 -5.48
CA SER A 121 0.53 2.92 -6.86
C SER A 121 0.26 1.81 -7.88
N LEU A 122 0.47 0.55 -7.51
CA LEU A 122 0.17 -0.62 -8.35
C LEU A 122 -1.30 -1.04 -8.31
N SER A 123 -2.11 -0.43 -7.46
CA SER A 123 -3.55 -0.63 -7.45
C SER A 123 -4.16 0.06 -8.67
N GLY A 124 -4.94 -0.68 -9.49
CA GLY A 124 -5.46 -0.17 -10.77
C GLY A 124 -6.71 0.70 -10.67
N ASP A 125 -7.03 1.21 -9.50
CA ASP A 125 -8.24 1.99 -9.21
C ASP A 125 -7.93 3.39 -8.62
N THR A 126 -8.96 4.10 -8.16
CA THR A 126 -8.82 5.42 -7.52
C THR A 126 -7.86 5.44 -6.33
N ALA A 127 -7.65 4.30 -5.66
CA ALA A 127 -6.69 4.18 -4.57
C ALA A 127 -5.23 4.38 -5.05
N ALA A 128 -4.92 4.00 -6.29
CA ALA A 128 -3.62 4.27 -6.90
C ALA A 128 -3.39 5.78 -7.13
N LEU A 129 -4.43 6.51 -7.54
CA LEU A 129 -4.36 7.96 -7.69
C LEU A 129 -4.18 8.63 -6.33
N ASP A 130 -4.92 8.19 -5.33
CA ASP A 130 -4.85 8.70 -3.96
C ASP A 130 -3.47 8.43 -3.33
N GLY A 131 -2.90 7.26 -3.54
CA GLY A 131 -1.54 6.90 -3.14
C GLY A 131 -0.48 7.77 -3.81
N ARG A 132 -0.65 8.10 -5.10
CA ARG A 132 0.27 8.99 -5.84
C ARG A 132 0.16 10.44 -5.36
N VAL A 133 -1.05 10.93 -5.12
CA VAL A 133 -1.27 12.28 -4.56
C VAL A 133 -0.61 12.39 -3.20
N SER A 134 -0.82 11.43 -2.31
CA SER A 134 -0.23 11.44 -0.97
C SER A 134 1.29 11.32 -0.97
N ALA A 135 1.86 10.53 -1.89
CA ALA A 135 3.31 10.47 -2.06
C ALA A 135 3.90 11.80 -2.56
N LEU A 136 3.12 12.56 -3.35
CA LEU A 136 3.50 13.90 -3.80
C LEU A 136 3.38 14.91 -2.65
N GLU A 137 2.30 14.85 -1.87
CA GLU A 137 2.10 15.69 -0.69
C GLU A 137 3.22 15.49 0.34
N GLU A 138 3.58 14.24 0.63
CA GLU A 138 4.69 13.93 1.54
C GLU A 138 6.04 14.46 1.02
N LYS A 139 6.29 14.40 -0.28
CA LYS A 139 7.49 14.97 -0.91
C LYS A 139 7.49 16.50 -0.83
N LEU A 140 6.33 17.14 -0.96
CA LEU A 140 6.19 18.59 -0.82
C LEU A 140 6.45 19.02 0.62
N GLU A 141 5.88 18.32 1.61
CA GLU A 141 6.10 18.61 3.04
C GLU A 141 7.55 18.43 3.46
N LYS A 142 8.23 17.42 2.91
CA LYS A 142 9.66 17.17 3.15
C LYS A 142 10.59 18.09 2.33
N GLY A 143 10.05 19.02 1.54
CA GLY A 143 10.82 19.98 0.74
C GLY A 143 11.62 19.35 -0.40
N VAL A 144 11.39 18.09 -0.74
CA VAL A 144 12.00 17.40 -1.87
C VAL A 144 11.15 17.65 -3.11
N ILE A 145 11.20 18.88 -3.63
CA ILE A 145 10.71 19.16 -4.99
C ILE A 145 11.86 18.72 -5.92
N PRO A 146 11.70 17.71 -6.76
CA PRO A 146 12.62 17.53 -7.86
C PRO A 146 12.50 18.78 -8.70
N ALA A 147 13.61 19.51 -8.89
CA ALA A 147 13.66 20.66 -9.79
C ALA A 147 13.15 20.18 -11.14
N GLY A 148 11.87 20.42 -11.39
CA GLY A 148 11.27 20.23 -12.70
C GLY A 148 12.07 21.08 -13.66
N LYS A 149 12.70 20.46 -14.65
CA LYS A 149 13.23 21.16 -15.81
C LYS A 149 12.16 22.12 -16.26
N ALA A 150 12.42 23.40 -16.10
CA ALA A 150 11.61 24.46 -16.66
C ALA A 150 11.62 24.31 -18.18
N LEU A 151 10.63 23.63 -18.70
CA LEU A 151 10.23 23.67 -20.10
C LEU A 151 9.37 24.93 -20.29
N VAL A 152 9.99 26.08 -20.02
CA VAL A 152 9.52 27.37 -20.47
C VAL A 152 10.68 28.00 -21.23
N SER A 153 10.96 27.47 -22.40
CA SER A 153 11.76 28.19 -23.35
C SER A 153 10.98 28.27 -24.65
N SER A 154 10.79 29.51 -25.06
CA SER A 154 10.39 29.94 -26.38
C SER A 154 8.94 29.65 -26.80
N ILE A 155 7.99 30.37 -26.20
CA ILE A 155 6.93 30.92 -27.04
C ILE A 155 7.57 32.11 -27.76
N ASP A 156 8.04 31.83 -28.97
CA ASP A 156 8.48 32.82 -29.95
C ASP A 156 7.27 33.72 -30.24
N ARG A 157 7.33 34.96 -29.74
CA ARG A 157 6.37 35.99 -30.14
C ARG A 157 6.72 36.39 -31.55
N PRO A 158 5.87 36.24 -32.56
CA PRO A 158 6.09 36.89 -33.84
C PRO A 158 6.12 38.41 -33.64
N GLY A 159 7.24 38.99 -33.96
CA GLY A 159 7.39 40.45 -34.00
C GLY A 159 6.40 41.13 -34.95
N PRO A 160 6.08 42.40 -34.73
CA PRO A 160 5.09 43.11 -35.55
C PRO A 160 5.58 43.21 -37.00
N ALA A 161 4.72 42.78 -37.92
CA ALA A 161 4.92 42.89 -39.35
C ALA A 161 5.18 44.32 -39.76
N ALA A 162 6.33 44.58 -40.41
CA ALA A 162 6.64 45.84 -41.04
C ALA A 162 5.63 46.11 -42.17
N GLN A 163 4.98 47.25 -42.10
CA GLN A 163 4.14 47.75 -43.18
C GLN A 163 5.02 48.16 -44.38
N PRO A 164 4.64 47.83 -45.62
CA PRO A 164 5.35 48.32 -46.77
C PRO A 164 5.03 49.81 -46.97
N ALA A 165 6.11 50.61 -47.19
CA ALA A 165 6.03 51.99 -47.57
C ALA A 165 5.29 52.12 -48.90
N ARG A 166 4.32 53.08 -48.97
CA ARG A 166 3.72 53.51 -50.21
C ARG A 166 4.69 54.48 -50.84
N GLU A 167 5.24 54.15 -51.99
CA GLU A 167 5.80 55.09 -52.93
C GLU A 167 4.72 55.58 -53.88
N TRP A 168 4.84 56.88 -54.19
CA TRP A 168 4.05 57.64 -55.09
C TRP A 168 4.35 57.30 -56.56
#